data_63b62f073e051c9c7ab65893d2f18106
#
_entry.id   63b62f073e051c9c7ab65893d2f18106
#
_cell.length_a   1.000
_cell.length_b   1.000
_cell.length_c   1.000
_cell.angle_alpha   90.00
_cell.angle_beta   90.00
_cell.angle_gamma   90.00
#
_symmetry.space_group_name_H-M   'P 1'
#
loop_
_entity.id
_entity.type
_entity.pdbx_description
1 polymer ?
#
loop_
_entity_poly.entity_id
_entity_poly.type
_entity_poly.pdbx_seq_one_letter_code
_entity_poly.pdbx_strand_id
1 'polypeptide(L)'
;MIVTASKKHEAWLKSLGAAEVHDYADAETPKRIADAHPDIKYAFDTYSMNGSQETIAGILTKEEENRIVSILSVDEARVKQINPKTKATFFILYTVYGKRTEIFGALFEEDYCKEDAEALAKVCSGKDGLFYKLLSSGAVKPSRTSVQSGGFAGMFQGMDAMRQNKVSGEKLVYAHA
;
A
#
# COMPACT_ATOMS: atom_id res chain seq x y z
N MET A 1 5.97 11.63 -6.91
CA MET A 1 5.85 10.30 -6.28
C MET A 1 6.71 9.32 -7.11
N ILE A 2 7.59 8.58 -6.44
CA ILE A 2 8.41 7.50 -7.01
C ILE A 2 7.72 6.19 -6.63
N VAL A 3 7.65 5.25 -7.56
CA VAL A 3 6.94 3.96 -7.38
C VAL A 3 7.86 2.81 -7.79
N THR A 4 7.86 1.74 -7.01
CA THR A 4 8.44 0.46 -7.43
C THR A 4 7.35 -0.50 -7.86
N ALA A 5 7.46 -1.07 -9.05
CA ALA A 5 6.48 -2.00 -9.62
C ALA A 5 7.11 -2.83 -10.73
N SER A 6 6.44 -3.90 -11.16
CA SER A 6 6.88 -4.62 -12.38
C SER A 6 6.88 -3.67 -13.59
N LYS A 7 7.92 -3.75 -14.40
CA LYS A 7 8.12 -2.89 -15.59
C LYS A 7 6.91 -2.83 -16.52
N LYS A 8 6.14 -3.91 -16.66
CA LYS A 8 4.90 -3.97 -17.47
C LYS A 8 3.83 -2.95 -17.04
N HIS A 9 3.90 -2.39 -15.82
CA HIS A 9 2.95 -1.42 -15.30
C HIS A 9 3.44 0.03 -15.41
N GLU A 10 4.63 0.28 -15.94
CA GLU A 10 5.25 1.61 -15.97
C GLU A 10 4.36 2.65 -16.64
N ALA A 11 3.91 2.39 -17.88
CA ALA A 11 3.07 3.35 -18.61
C ALA A 11 1.76 3.67 -17.87
N TRP A 12 1.15 2.66 -17.27
CA TRP A 12 -0.08 2.85 -16.50
C TRP A 12 0.16 3.67 -15.24
N LEU A 13 1.19 3.37 -14.47
CA LEU A 13 1.52 4.11 -13.24
C LEU A 13 1.91 5.57 -13.54
N LYS A 14 2.64 5.81 -14.62
CA LYS A 14 2.90 7.18 -15.09
C LYS A 14 1.62 7.91 -15.47
N SER A 15 0.65 7.25 -16.09
CA SER A 15 -0.67 7.84 -16.40
C SER A 15 -1.50 8.15 -15.13
N LEU A 16 -1.16 7.57 -13.99
CA LEU A 16 -1.74 7.86 -12.69
C LEU A 16 -0.98 8.94 -11.91
N GLY A 17 0.09 9.51 -12.48
CA GLY A 17 0.85 10.59 -11.86
C GLY A 17 2.15 10.17 -11.17
N ALA A 18 2.63 8.94 -11.37
CA ALA A 18 3.97 8.58 -10.92
C ALA A 18 5.01 9.37 -11.74
N ALA A 19 5.91 10.08 -11.04
CA ALA A 19 7.03 10.77 -11.68
C ALA A 19 8.05 9.76 -12.20
N GLU A 20 8.35 8.75 -11.38
CA GLU A 20 9.27 7.68 -11.71
C GLU A 20 8.67 6.34 -11.36
N VAL A 21 8.99 5.32 -12.17
CA VAL A 21 8.62 3.92 -11.93
C VAL A 21 9.86 3.07 -12.12
N HIS A 22 10.25 2.36 -11.06
CA HIS A 22 11.41 1.48 -11.04
C HIS A 22 10.98 0.02 -10.91
N ASP A 23 11.71 -0.89 -11.55
CA ASP A 23 11.45 -2.32 -11.42
C ASP A 23 11.97 -2.83 -10.07
N TYR A 24 11.08 -3.35 -9.24
CA TYR A 24 11.45 -3.92 -7.94
C TYR A 24 12.27 -5.21 -8.07
N ALA A 25 12.22 -5.88 -9.22
CA ALA A 25 12.99 -7.10 -9.47
C ALA A 25 14.48 -6.83 -9.76
N ASP A 26 14.84 -5.60 -10.08
CA ASP A 26 16.22 -5.19 -10.28
C ASP A 26 16.86 -4.86 -8.93
N ALA A 27 17.90 -5.64 -8.57
CA ALA A 27 18.62 -5.51 -7.30
C ALA A 27 19.26 -4.12 -7.08
N GLU A 28 19.59 -3.39 -8.16
CA GLU A 28 20.17 -2.06 -8.09
C GLU A 28 19.10 -0.95 -7.90
N THR A 29 17.83 -1.26 -8.00
CA THR A 29 16.77 -0.27 -7.86
C THR A 29 16.82 0.50 -6.53
N PRO A 30 17.00 -0.13 -5.35
CA PRO A 30 17.05 0.59 -4.09
C PRO A 30 18.21 1.60 -4.07
N LYS A 31 19.37 1.19 -4.54
CA LYS A 31 20.56 2.07 -4.60
C LYS A 31 20.33 3.24 -5.54
N ARG A 32 19.80 3.00 -6.75
CA ARG A 32 19.52 4.08 -7.71
C ARG A 32 18.54 5.11 -7.16
N ILE A 33 17.50 4.66 -6.46
CA ILE A 33 16.52 5.59 -5.86
C ILE A 33 17.20 6.41 -4.76
N ALA A 34 17.95 5.78 -3.87
CA ALA A 34 18.66 6.47 -2.79
C ALA A 34 19.67 7.50 -3.30
N ASP A 35 20.44 7.14 -4.33
CA ASP A 35 21.45 8.03 -4.92
C ASP A 35 20.80 9.22 -5.66
N ALA A 36 19.68 9.00 -6.34
CA ALA A 36 19.00 10.06 -7.09
C ALA A 36 18.14 10.97 -6.18
N HIS A 37 17.67 10.45 -5.05
CA HIS A 37 16.73 11.13 -4.15
C HIS A 37 17.14 10.96 -2.68
N PRO A 38 18.27 11.54 -2.25
CA PRO A 38 18.81 11.34 -0.90
C PRO A 38 17.96 11.97 0.22
N ASP A 39 16.94 12.75 -0.13
CA ASP A 39 16.07 13.48 0.76
C ASP A 39 14.68 12.85 0.97
N ILE A 40 14.45 11.62 0.50
CA ILE A 40 13.15 10.94 0.69
C ILE A 40 12.90 10.73 2.19
N LYS A 41 11.77 11.25 2.67
CA LYS A 41 11.35 11.17 4.08
C LYS A 41 10.14 10.25 4.32
N TYR A 42 9.34 9.99 3.30
CA TYR A 42 8.08 9.28 3.45
C TYR A 42 7.97 8.13 2.46
N ALA A 43 7.59 6.97 2.95
CA ALA A 43 7.28 5.82 2.11
C ALA A 43 5.99 5.14 2.56
N PHE A 44 5.24 4.65 1.59
CA PHE A 44 4.08 3.81 1.81
C PHE A 44 4.34 2.42 1.23
N ASP A 45 4.44 1.43 2.11
CA ASP A 45 4.70 0.05 1.74
C ASP A 45 3.37 -0.72 1.59
N THR A 46 2.94 -0.89 0.36
CA THR A 46 1.71 -1.62 0.01
C THR A 46 1.92 -3.12 -0.17
N TYR A 47 3.14 -3.61 0.02
CA TYR A 47 3.51 -5.03 -0.09
C TYR A 47 3.82 -5.65 1.26
N SER A 48 4.67 -5.00 2.05
CA SER A 48 5.01 -5.30 3.45
C SER A 48 5.49 -6.74 3.73
N MET A 49 6.12 -7.38 2.74
CA MET A 49 6.65 -8.74 2.84
C MET A 49 8.06 -8.82 2.25
N ASN A 50 8.76 -9.94 2.53
CA ASN A 50 10.06 -10.30 1.94
C ASN A 50 11.13 -9.21 2.07
N GLY A 51 11.18 -8.51 3.21
CA GLY A 51 12.19 -7.49 3.47
C GLY A 51 11.95 -6.15 2.79
N SER A 52 10.71 -5.87 2.31
CA SER A 52 10.40 -4.59 1.66
C SER A 52 10.61 -3.40 2.60
N GLN A 53 10.25 -3.54 3.88
CA GLN A 53 10.38 -2.48 4.88
C GLN A 53 11.86 -2.14 5.15
N GLU A 54 12.71 -3.16 5.23
CA GLU A 54 14.15 -3.02 5.38
C GLU A 54 14.77 -2.35 4.14
N THR A 55 14.34 -2.78 2.96
CA THR A 55 14.77 -2.17 1.69
C THR A 55 14.39 -0.69 1.65
N ILE A 56 13.17 -0.35 2.02
CA ILE A 56 12.70 1.04 2.08
C ILE A 56 13.49 1.85 3.10
N ALA A 57 13.75 1.30 4.30
CA ALA A 57 14.57 1.97 5.31
C ALA A 57 15.98 2.32 4.80
N GLY A 58 16.53 1.47 3.94
CA GLY A 58 17.82 1.72 3.27
C GLY A 58 17.78 2.86 2.25
N ILE A 59 16.61 3.11 1.64
CA ILE A 59 16.40 4.17 0.65
C ILE A 59 16.16 5.54 1.31
N LEU A 60 15.45 5.57 2.43
CA LEU A 60 15.08 6.82 3.10
C LEU A 60 16.28 7.60 3.61
N THR A 61 16.15 8.93 3.66
CA THR A 61 17.20 9.82 4.19
C THR A 61 17.73 9.37 5.55
N LYS A 62 19.03 9.52 5.79
CA LYS A 62 19.68 9.23 7.08
C LYS A 62 19.97 10.48 7.90
N GLU A 63 19.73 11.65 7.32
CA GLU A 63 20.06 12.95 7.94
C GLU A 63 18.99 13.39 8.95
N GLU A 64 17.73 13.08 8.68
CA GLU A 64 16.58 13.51 9.49
C GLU A 64 15.57 12.39 9.72
N GLU A 65 14.61 12.65 10.61
CA GLU A 65 13.51 11.72 10.86
C GLU A 65 12.71 11.46 9.58
N ASN A 66 12.41 10.20 9.37
CA ASN A 66 11.66 9.74 8.21
C ASN A 66 10.65 8.67 8.63
N ARG A 67 9.72 8.34 7.74
CA ARG A 67 8.60 7.47 8.09
C ARG A 67 8.25 6.47 7.02
N ILE A 68 8.02 5.24 7.46
CA ILE A 68 7.37 4.17 6.68
C ILE A 68 5.98 3.93 7.25
N VAL A 69 4.98 3.87 6.37
CA VAL A 69 3.65 3.36 6.69
C VAL A 69 3.43 2.07 5.90
N SER A 70 3.09 0.99 6.58
CA SER A 70 2.94 -0.35 6.00
C SER A 70 1.51 -0.86 6.14
N ILE A 71 1.13 -1.81 5.29
CA ILE A 71 -0.18 -2.48 5.35
C ILE A 71 -0.16 -3.76 6.22
N LEU A 72 1.01 -4.25 6.59
CA LEU A 72 1.21 -5.37 7.51
C LEU A 72 2.14 -4.95 8.65
N SER A 73 2.22 -5.81 9.67
CA SER A 73 3.08 -5.59 10.84
C SER A 73 4.54 -5.29 10.47
N VAL A 74 5.17 -4.47 11.27
CA VAL A 74 6.54 -4.00 11.08
C VAL A 74 7.43 -4.55 12.18
N ASP A 75 8.60 -5.09 11.84
CA ASP A 75 9.70 -5.29 12.77
C ASP A 75 10.49 -3.96 12.89
N GLU A 76 10.04 -3.11 13.81
CA GLU A 76 10.64 -1.79 14.01
C GLU A 76 12.11 -1.87 14.45
N ALA A 77 12.47 -2.90 15.21
CA ALA A 77 13.85 -3.09 15.66
C ALA A 77 14.78 -3.33 14.46
N ARG A 78 14.34 -4.15 13.51
CA ARG A 78 15.09 -4.46 12.31
C ARG A 78 15.19 -3.27 11.35
N VAL A 79 14.10 -2.51 11.20
CA VAL A 79 14.11 -1.26 10.43
C VAL A 79 15.10 -0.26 11.02
N LYS A 80 15.12 -0.08 12.35
CA LYS A 80 16.04 0.83 13.06
C LYS A 80 17.51 0.40 12.99
N GLN A 81 17.81 -0.88 12.84
CA GLN A 81 19.19 -1.34 12.61
C GLN A 81 19.74 -0.83 11.26
N ILE A 82 18.88 -0.65 10.26
CA ILE A 82 19.26 -0.16 8.92
C ILE A 82 19.28 1.36 8.88
N ASN A 83 18.25 1.99 9.43
CA ASN A 83 18.13 3.43 9.50
C ASN A 83 17.53 3.85 10.86
N PRO A 84 18.38 4.27 11.81
CA PRO A 84 17.92 4.66 13.16
C PRO A 84 16.94 5.85 13.18
N LYS A 85 16.90 6.65 12.11
CA LYS A 85 16.00 7.79 11.96
C LYS A 85 14.60 7.40 11.50
N THR A 86 14.40 6.14 11.09
CA THR A 86 13.12 5.67 10.56
C THR A 86 12.15 5.33 11.68
N LYS A 87 10.98 5.94 11.64
CA LYS A 87 9.79 5.52 12.38
C LYS A 87 8.90 4.69 11.44
N ALA A 88 8.76 3.41 11.74
CA ALA A 88 7.93 2.52 10.95
C ALA A 88 6.62 2.23 11.71
N THR A 89 5.50 2.38 11.02
CA THR A 89 4.16 2.11 11.55
C THR A 89 3.36 1.29 10.55
N PHE A 90 2.36 0.59 11.04
CA PHE A 90 1.40 -0.08 10.18
C PHE A 90 -0.02 0.27 10.62
N PHE A 91 -0.98 0.09 9.74
CA PHE A 91 -2.38 0.30 10.07
C PHE A 91 -3.18 -0.97 9.83
N ILE A 92 -4.22 -1.13 10.61
CA ILE A 92 -5.18 -2.23 10.48
C ILE A 92 -6.55 -1.63 10.16
N LEU A 93 -7.15 -2.06 9.05
CA LEU A 93 -8.43 -1.52 8.60
C LEU A 93 -9.55 -1.64 9.65
N TYR A 94 -9.49 -2.68 10.49
CA TYR A 94 -10.58 -2.96 11.44
C TYR A 94 -10.64 -2.00 12.63
N THR A 95 -9.59 -1.25 12.92
CA THR A 95 -9.59 -0.22 13.97
C THR A 95 -10.56 0.91 13.68
N VAL A 96 -10.87 1.16 12.40
CA VAL A 96 -11.83 2.19 11.97
C VAL A 96 -13.29 1.92 12.40
N TYR A 97 -13.60 0.75 12.93
CA TYR A 97 -14.90 0.47 13.53
C TYR A 97 -15.09 1.09 14.93
N GLY A 98 -14.04 1.70 15.50
CA GLY A 98 -14.11 2.40 16.79
C GLY A 98 -14.31 1.48 17.99
N LYS A 99 -13.98 0.20 17.86
CA LYS A 99 -14.12 -0.80 18.93
C LYS A 99 -12.80 -1.49 19.18
N ARG A 100 -12.53 -1.82 20.44
CA ARG A 100 -11.38 -2.64 20.82
C ARG A 100 -11.27 -3.85 19.90
N THR A 101 -10.11 -4.01 19.29
CA THR A 101 -9.87 -4.99 18.23
C THR A 101 -8.59 -5.76 18.52
N GLU A 102 -8.64 -7.09 18.39
CA GLU A 102 -7.47 -7.95 18.48
C GLU A 102 -7.27 -8.67 17.14
N ILE A 103 -6.11 -8.50 16.53
CA ILE A 103 -5.78 -9.10 15.22
C ILE A 103 -4.33 -9.55 15.23
N PHE A 104 -4.09 -10.80 14.83
CA PHE A 104 -2.75 -11.40 14.77
C PHE A 104 -1.96 -11.28 16.07
N GLY A 105 -2.64 -11.34 17.23
CA GLY A 105 -2.01 -11.19 18.54
C GLY A 105 -1.67 -9.73 18.92
N ALA A 106 -1.95 -8.76 18.09
CA ALA A 106 -1.86 -7.35 18.43
C ALA A 106 -3.21 -6.83 18.94
N LEU A 107 -3.19 -6.19 20.10
CA LEU A 107 -4.36 -5.59 20.73
C LEU A 107 -4.37 -4.09 20.47
N PHE A 108 -5.48 -3.61 19.95
CA PHE A 108 -5.76 -2.19 19.74
C PHE A 108 -6.86 -1.76 20.71
N GLU A 109 -6.51 -0.88 21.63
CA GLU A 109 -7.44 -0.41 22.66
C GLU A 109 -8.53 0.49 22.04
N GLU A 110 -9.65 0.62 22.78
CA GLU A 110 -10.85 1.30 22.25
C GLU A 110 -10.60 2.77 21.90
N ASP A 111 -9.78 3.48 22.69
CA ASP A 111 -9.50 4.90 22.44
C ASP A 111 -8.73 5.09 21.13
N TYR A 112 -7.72 4.26 20.86
CA TYR A 112 -7.02 4.24 19.58
C TYR A 112 -7.99 3.97 18.41
N CYS A 113 -8.86 2.98 18.56
CA CYS A 113 -9.85 2.64 17.53
C CYS A 113 -10.87 3.77 17.30
N LYS A 114 -11.25 4.51 18.33
CA LYS A 114 -12.12 5.69 18.20
C LYS A 114 -11.46 6.80 17.41
N GLU A 115 -10.19 7.09 17.64
CA GLU A 115 -9.43 8.08 16.87
C GLU A 115 -9.39 7.73 15.38
N ASP A 116 -9.14 6.46 15.04
CA ASP A 116 -9.16 5.97 13.67
C ASP A 116 -10.56 6.08 13.03
N ALA A 117 -11.62 5.75 13.79
CA ALA A 117 -12.99 5.87 13.32
C ALA A 117 -13.37 7.34 13.03
N GLU A 118 -12.98 8.27 13.89
CA GLU A 118 -13.20 9.70 13.69
C GLU A 118 -12.41 10.24 12.49
N ALA A 119 -11.17 9.79 12.31
CA ALA A 119 -10.35 10.15 11.15
C ALA A 119 -10.99 9.66 9.86
N LEU A 120 -11.45 8.41 9.82
CA LEU A 120 -12.17 7.87 8.66
C LEU A 120 -13.48 8.62 8.41
N ALA A 121 -14.25 8.93 9.46
CA ALA A 121 -15.50 9.67 9.32
C ALA A 121 -15.29 11.04 8.66
N LYS A 122 -14.22 11.75 9.02
CA LYS A 122 -13.85 13.04 8.38
C LYS A 122 -13.50 12.87 6.90
N VAL A 123 -12.81 11.78 6.55
CA VAL A 123 -12.44 11.47 5.16
C VAL A 123 -13.68 11.08 4.34
N CYS A 124 -14.63 10.34 4.95
CA CYS A 124 -15.80 9.75 4.28
C CYS A 124 -17.09 10.55 4.48
N SER A 125 -17.07 11.75 5.04
CA SER A 125 -18.28 12.54 5.43
C SER A 125 -19.11 13.01 4.23
N GLY A 126 -19.80 12.10 3.56
CA GLY A 126 -20.74 12.42 2.46
C GLY A 126 -20.06 13.19 1.32
N LYS A 127 -20.77 14.15 0.71
CA LYS A 127 -20.27 14.96 -0.41
C LYS A 127 -19.16 15.94 -0.03
N ASP A 128 -19.02 16.27 1.24
CA ASP A 128 -18.00 17.20 1.73
C ASP A 128 -16.70 16.49 2.10
N GLY A 129 -16.74 15.16 2.24
CA GLY A 129 -15.59 14.35 2.57
C GLY A 129 -14.52 14.33 1.47
N LEU A 130 -13.27 14.20 1.89
CA LEU A 130 -12.12 14.13 0.99
C LEU A 130 -12.29 13.00 -0.04
N PHE A 131 -12.76 11.84 0.39
CA PHE A 131 -12.91 10.67 -0.48
C PHE A 131 -13.91 10.92 -1.62
N TYR A 132 -15.05 11.53 -1.31
CA TYR A 132 -16.02 11.91 -2.35
C TYR A 132 -15.43 12.90 -3.35
N LYS A 133 -14.72 13.93 -2.86
CA LYS A 133 -14.08 14.93 -3.71
C LYS A 133 -13.02 14.32 -4.64
N LEU A 134 -12.21 13.41 -4.13
CA LEU A 134 -11.18 12.74 -4.92
C LEU A 134 -11.78 11.82 -6.00
N LEU A 135 -12.85 11.09 -5.68
CA LEU A 135 -13.55 10.24 -6.66
C LEU A 135 -14.28 11.06 -7.71
N SER A 136 -15.04 12.08 -7.29
CA SER A 136 -15.86 12.90 -8.21
C SER A 136 -15.02 13.76 -9.15
N SER A 137 -13.83 14.19 -8.72
CA SER A 137 -12.87 14.91 -9.56
C SER A 137 -12.05 14.01 -10.48
N GLY A 138 -12.12 12.69 -10.30
CA GLY A 138 -11.27 11.73 -11.03
C GLY A 138 -9.80 11.72 -10.58
N ALA A 139 -9.47 12.41 -9.48
CA ALA A 139 -8.11 12.42 -8.93
C ALA A 139 -7.68 11.04 -8.38
N VAL A 140 -8.65 10.24 -7.93
CA VAL A 140 -8.47 8.84 -7.60
C VAL A 140 -9.22 7.99 -8.61
N LYS A 141 -8.54 7.04 -9.22
CA LYS A 141 -9.14 6.08 -10.14
C LYS A 141 -9.27 4.71 -9.45
N PRO A 142 -10.37 3.99 -9.67
CA PRO A 142 -10.51 2.63 -9.16
C PRO A 142 -9.47 1.69 -9.76
N SER A 143 -9.22 0.58 -9.08
CA SER A 143 -8.39 -0.50 -9.63
C SER A 143 -8.94 -0.97 -10.97
N ARG A 144 -8.06 -1.34 -11.89
CA ARG A 144 -8.48 -1.98 -13.15
C ARG A 144 -9.24 -3.26 -12.82
N THR A 145 -10.26 -3.53 -13.58
CA THR A 145 -11.07 -4.75 -13.46
C THR A 145 -10.96 -5.59 -14.71
N SER A 146 -10.92 -6.90 -14.53
CA SER A 146 -10.98 -7.89 -15.59
C SER A 146 -12.23 -8.74 -15.38
N VAL A 147 -13.24 -8.56 -16.23
CA VAL A 147 -14.49 -9.30 -16.13
C VAL A 147 -14.27 -10.69 -16.69
N GLN A 148 -14.54 -11.69 -15.87
CA GLN A 148 -14.37 -13.10 -16.19
C GLN A 148 -15.71 -13.77 -16.44
N SER A 149 -15.71 -14.81 -17.26
CA SER A 149 -16.87 -15.67 -17.52
C SER A 149 -17.00 -16.79 -16.48
N GLY A 150 -18.13 -17.52 -16.53
CA GLY A 150 -18.34 -18.74 -15.76
C GLY A 150 -18.93 -18.54 -14.35
N GLY A 151 -19.33 -17.32 -13.96
CA GLY A 151 -19.97 -17.05 -12.68
C GLY A 151 -19.19 -17.65 -11.49
N PHE A 152 -19.89 -18.28 -10.54
CA PHE A 152 -19.25 -18.91 -9.37
C PHE A 152 -18.26 -20.04 -9.74
N ALA A 153 -18.55 -20.84 -10.76
CA ALA A 153 -17.63 -21.89 -11.19
C ALA A 153 -16.31 -21.33 -11.75
N GLY A 154 -16.38 -20.19 -12.45
CA GLY A 154 -15.21 -19.49 -12.96
C GLY A 154 -14.32 -18.90 -11.87
N MET A 155 -14.87 -18.60 -10.68
CA MET A 155 -14.09 -18.05 -9.56
C MET A 155 -12.95 -18.99 -9.12
N PHE A 156 -13.16 -20.30 -9.13
CA PHE A 156 -12.12 -21.26 -8.77
C PHE A 156 -10.92 -21.19 -9.74
N GLN A 157 -11.21 -21.02 -11.04
CA GLN A 157 -10.15 -20.83 -12.05
C GLN A 157 -9.39 -19.52 -11.81
N GLY A 158 -10.09 -18.46 -11.44
CA GLY A 158 -9.47 -17.19 -11.07
C GLY A 158 -8.59 -17.30 -9.82
N MET A 159 -9.03 -18.02 -8.79
CA MET A 159 -8.23 -18.30 -7.60
C MET A 159 -6.95 -19.08 -7.95
N ASP A 160 -7.04 -20.05 -8.85
CA ASP A 160 -5.86 -20.79 -9.30
C ASP A 160 -4.93 -19.92 -10.13
N ALA A 161 -5.46 -19.03 -10.96
CA ALA A 161 -4.65 -18.04 -11.68
C ALA A 161 -3.91 -17.09 -10.71
N MET A 162 -4.57 -16.67 -9.62
CA MET A 162 -3.93 -15.86 -8.56
C MET A 162 -2.81 -16.64 -7.85
N ARG A 163 -3.02 -17.92 -7.49
CA ARG A 163 -1.98 -18.77 -6.88
C ARG A 163 -0.77 -18.96 -7.80
N GLN A 164 -1.00 -18.96 -9.11
CA GLN A 164 0.05 -19.07 -10.13
C GLN A 164 0.68 -17.72 -10.52
N ASN A 165 0.38 -16.62 -9.78
CA ASN A 165 0.85 -15.26 -10.06
C ASN A 165 0.53 -14.76 -11.49
N LYS A 166 -0.54 -15.27 -12.09
CA LYS A 166 -0.99 -14.86 -13.44
C LYS A 166 -1.84 -13.58 -13.43
N VAL A 167 -2.34 -13.17 -12.26
CA VAL A 167 -3.13 -11.95 -12.09
C VAL A 167 -2.23 -10.84 -11.54
N SER A 168 -2.19 -9.69 -12.20
CA SER A 168 -1.28 -8.62 -11.80
C SER A 168 -1.82 -7.24 -12.17
N GLY A 169 -1.97 -6.38 -11.16
CA GLY A 169 -2.40 -4.98 -11.33
C GLY A 169 -3.86 -4.82 -11.74
N GLU A 170 -4.70 -5.83 -11.51
CA GLU A 170 -6.12 -5.81 -11.79
C GLU A 170 -6.90 -6.65 -10.77
N LYS A 171 -8.19 -6.42 -10.69
CA LYS A 171 -9.13 -7.20 -9.90
C LYS A 171 -9.99 -8.08 -10.82
N LEU A 172 -10.01 -9.40 -10.58
CA LEU A 172 -10.92 -10.29 -11.26
C LEU A 172 -12.35 -10.06 -10.75
N VAL A 173 -13.29 -9.90 -11.66
CA VAL A 173 -14.71 -9.68 -11.34
C VAL A 173 -15.53 -10.74 -12.09
N TYR A 174 -16.43 -11.39 -11.39
CA TYR A 174 -17.32 -12.42 -11.93
C TYR A 174 -18.76 -11.93 -11.83
N ALA A 175 -19.44 -11.79 -12.96
CA ALA A 175 -20.86 -11.49 -12.96
C ALA A 175 -21.63 -12.74 -12.51
N HIS A 176 -22.55 -12.56 -11.58
CA HIS A 176 -23.55 -13.55 -11.19
C HIS A 176 -24.84 -13.23 -11.95
N ALA A 177 -25.35 -14.17 -12.71
CA ALA A 177 -26.66 -14.09 -13.35
C ALA A 177 -27.72 -14.65 -12.40
#